data_2468a43bd817626bc27f1f2bf537db25
#
_entry.id   2468a43bd817626bc27f1f2bf537db25
#
_cell.length_a   1.000
_cell.length_b   1.000
_cell.length_c   1.000
_cell.angle_alpha   90.00
_cell.angle_beta   90.00
_cell.angle_gamma   90.00
#
_symmetry.space_group_name_H-M   'P 1'
#
loop_
_entity.id
_entity.type
_entity.pdbx_description
1 polymer ?
#
loop_
_entity_poly.entity_id
_entity_poly.type
_entity_poly.pdbx_seq_one_letter_code
_entity_poly.pdbx_strand_id
1 'polypeptide(L)'
;LLAANVMRTAEAKPDPADPAGGNTCPSWICLGMEILREGYSVTVPNRAVAYFNCFSVNKTPAQIMQEIRAVAAKAVKKSLRQIENSSTTLLGMGYANGAAPKWRVPVISIEELTKEAVRRLGSEEALREKITQALGRSKKTDLRDLAVLSLQEIHLNSGLGGPMLVVVFLPPYYPARNNDSPDPRFEAVNKAMRAVIAEAKGTHGVTIEECSLFAGICDLSYTGFQGDSK
;
A
#
# COMPACT_ATOMS: atom_id res chain seq x y z
N LEU A 1 4.60 14.60 -8.49
CA LEU A 1 3.71 15.38 -7.62
C LEU A 1 2.65 14.52 -6.93
N LEU A 2 1.86 13.71 -7.69
CA LEU A 2 0.80 12.85 -7.14
C LEU A 2 1.34 11.91 -6.06
N ALA A 3 2.35 11.09 -6.35
CA ALA A 3 2.96 10.16 -5.42
C ALA A 3 3.51 10.86 -4.16
N ALA A 4 4.20 12.00 -4.32
CA ALA A 4 4.71 12.78 -3.20
C ALA A 4 3.58 13.32 -2.29
N ASN A 5 2.47 13.75 -2.86
CA ASN A 5 1.32 14.19 -2.08
C ASN A 5 0.58 13.01 -1.40
N VAL A 6 0.57 11.81 -2.00
CA VAL A 6 0.08 10.60 -1.33
C VAL A 6 0.94 10.31 -0.10
N MET A 7 2.27 10.26 -0.26
CA MET A 7 3.21 10.05 0.84
C MET A 7 2.97 11.06 1.98
N ARG A 8 2.98 12.37 1.68
CA ARG A 8 2.75 13.43 2.67
C ARG A 8 1.37 13.39 3.34
N THR A 9 0.40 12.73 2.71
CA THR A 9 -0.97 12.60 3.25
C THR A 9 -1.13 11.34 4.08
N ALA A 10 -0.41 10.28 3.76
CA ALA A 10 -0.50 8.98 4.41
C ALA A 10 0.45 8.83 5.60
N GLU A 11 1.71 9.27 5.43
CA GLU A 11 2.78 8.97 6.37
C GLU A 11 2.63 9.69 7.70
N ALA A 12 2.97 9.01 8.78
CA ALA A 12 2.97 9.51 10.16
C ALA A 12 1.64 10.16 10.59
N LYS A 13 0.52 9.69 10.06
CA LYS A 13 -0.81 10.15 10.46
C LYS A 13 -1.43 9.22 11.50
N PRO A 14 -2.08 9.74 12.54
CA PRO A 14 -2.81 8.92 13.50
C PRO A 14 -4.05 8.26 12.90
N ASP A 15 -4.69 8.89 11.90
CA ASP A 15 -5.93 8.41 11.30
C ASP A 15 -5.88 6.97 10.75
N PRO A 16 -4.77 6.52 10.12
CA PRO A 16 -4.65 5.14 9.67
C PRO A 16 -4.34 4.12 10.77
N ALA A 17 -4.11 4.56 12.00
CA ALA A 17 -3.83 3.64 13.10
C ALA A 17 -5.00 2.69 13.36
N ASP A 18 -4.67 1.46 13.74
CA ASP A 18 -5.64 0.41 14.07
C ASP A 18 -5.46 0.02 15.54
N PRO A 19 -6.24 0.63 16.46
CA PRO A 19 -6.13 0.34 17.88
C PRO A 19 -6.68 -1.05 18.21
N ALA A 20 -5.97 -1.79 19.08
CA ALA A 20 -6.37 -3.09 19.59
C ALA A 20 -5.91 -3.29 21.03
N GLY A 21 -6.82 -3.65 21.93
CA GLY A 21 -6.51 -4.05 23.31
C GLY A 21 -5.67 -3.06 24.11
N GLY A 22 -5.89 -1.74 23.93
CA GLY A 22 -5.09 -0.68 24.56
C GLY A 22 -3.78 -0.34 23.82
N ASN A 23 -3.45 -1.08 22.77
CA ASN A 23 -2.32 -0.81 21.89
C ASN A 23 -2.81 -0.21 20.55
N THR A 24 -1.90 0.37 19.78
CA THR A 24 -2.20 0.85 18.43
C THR A 24 -1.11 0.40 17.47
N CYS A 25 -1.51 0.09 16.24
CA CYS A 25 -0.55 -0.14 15.19
C CYS A 25 0.17 1.16 14.83
N PRO A 26 1.47 1.10 14.45
CA PRO A 26 2.15 2.24 13.86
C PRO A 26 1.37 2.80 12.68
N SER A 27 1.45 4.11 12.50
CA SER A 27 0.92 4.76 11.29
C SER A 27 1.60 4.19 10.05
N TRP A 28 0.99 4.39 8.90
CA TRP A 28 1.57 3.97 7.64
C TRP A 28 2.94 4.61 7.42
N ILE A 29 3.89 3.80 6.96
CA ILE A 29 5.27 4.20 6.72
C ILE A 29 5.59 3.97 5.26
N CYS A 30 6.05 5.02 4.57
CA CYS A 30 6.53 4.90 3.20
C CYS A 30 7.87 4.15 3.18
N LEU A 31 7.89 3.00 2.52
CA LEU A 31 9.11 2.20 2.35
C LEU A 31 9.92 2.64 1.14
N GLY A 32 9.28 3.26 0.17
CA GLY A 32 9.96 3.73 -1.02
C GLY A 32 9.06 4.54 -1.94
N MET A 33 9.67 5.43 -2.68
CA MET A 33 9.04 6.18 -3.76
C MET A 33 10.01 6.25 -4.93
N GLU A 34 9.59 5.76 -6.07
CA GLU A 34 10.41 5.65 -7.26
C GLU A 34 9.74 6.30 -8.46
N ILE A 35 10.57 6.85 -9.32
CA ILE A 35 10.18 7.27 -10.66
C ILE A 35 10.46 6.09 -11.60
N LEU A 36 9.40 5.52 -12.17
CA LEU A 36 9.48 4.36 -13.05
C LEU A 36 9.94 4.83 -14.45
N ARG A 37 11.24 4.94 -14.61
CA ARG A 37 11.86 5.42 -15.84
C ARG A 37 13.08 4.58 -16.17
N GLU A 38 13.15 4.11 -17.40
CA GLU A 38 14.30 3.41 -17.91
C GLU A 38 15.24 4.39 -18.64
N GLY A 39 16.52 4.35 -18.29
CA GLY A 39 17.57 5.09 -18.95
C GLY A 39 17.55 6.62 -18.73
N TYR A 40 18.48 7.29 -19.38
CA TYR A 40 18.58 8.75 -19.41
C TYR A 40 17.55 9.34 -20.37
N SER A 41 16.73 10.26 -19.89
CA SER A 41 15.78 10.99 -20.72
C SER A 41 15.58 12.39 -20.17
N VAL A 42 15.49 13.36 -21.02
CA VAL A 42 15.16 14.77 -20.70
C VAL A 42 13.64 14.98 -20.58
N THR A 43 12.84 13.95 -20.88
CA THR A 43 11.39 14.04 -20.79
C THR A 43 10.89 13.98 -19.34
N VAL A 44 9.77 14.63 -19.08
CA VAL A 44 9.11 14.58 -17.78
C VAL A 44 8.69 13.14 -17.47
N PRO A 45 9.03 12.60 -16.28
CA PRO A 45 8.60 11.26 -15.89
C PRO A 45 7.09 11.14 -15.89
N ASN A 46 6.57 10.11 -16.53
CA ASN A 46 5.14 9.88 -16.66
C ASN A 46 4.57 8.86 -15.65
N ARG A 47 5.43 8.12 -14.95
CA ARG A 47 5.04 7.11 -13.97
C ARG A 47 5.89 7.22 -12.71
N ALA A 48 5.25 6.99 -11.58
CA ALA A 48 5.91 6.85 -10.28
C ALA A 48 5.15 5.83 -9.44
N VAL A 49 5.85 5.17 -8.53
CA VAL A 49 5.28 4.30 -7.51
C VAL A 49 5.67 4.80 -6.14
N ALA A 50 4.75 4.69 -5.17
CA ALA A 50 5.04 4.82 -3.76
C ALA A 50 4.39 3.64 -3.04
N TYR A 51 5.13 2.96 -2.15
CA TYR A 51 4.64 1.81 -1.42
C TYR A 51 4.86 1.98 0.07
N PHE A 52 3.91 1.45 0.84
CA PHE A 52 3.79 1.68 2.27
C PHE A 52 3.64 0.36 3.00
N ASN A 53 4.23 0.27 4.18
CA ASN A 53 3.78 -0.70 5.18
C ASN A 53 2.50 -0.21 5.83
N CYS A 54 1.52 -1.10 5.90
CA CYS A 54 0.28 -0.88 6.62
C CYS A 54 0.11 -2.00 7.63
N PHE A 55 0.30 -1.69 8.91
CA PHE A 55 0.03 -2.63 9.98
C PHE A 55 -1.46 -2.59 10.34
N SER A 56 -2.05 -3.75 10.52
CA SER A 56 -3.46 -3.89 10.88
C SER A 56 -3.66 -5.09 11.79
N VAL A 57 -4.56 -4.97 12.74
CA VAL A 57 -4.99 -6.04 13.65
C VAL A 57 -6.46 -6.34 13.45
N ASN A 58 -7.29 -5.30 13.42
CA ASN A 58 -8.75 -5.42 13.35
C ASN A 58 -9.30 -5.09 11.97
N LYS A 59 -8.59 -4.26 11.19
CA LYS A 59 -9.07 -3.82 9.88
C LYS A 59 -8.96 -4.92 8.84
N THR A 60 -10.02 -5.11 8.11
CA THR A 60 -10.03 -6.00 6.95
C THR A 60 -9.27 -5.36 5.76
N PRO A 61 -8.78 -6.16 4.80
CA PRO A 61 -8.18 -5.63 3.58
C PRO A 61 -9.09 -4.62 2.85
N ALA A 62 -10.40 -4.86 2.83
CA ALA A 62 -11.37 -3.95 2.20
C ALA A 62 -11.41 -2.58 2.90
N GLN A 63 -11.37 -2.54 4.23
CA GLN A 63 -11.31 -1.29 5.00
C GLN A 63 -10.00 -0.54 4.75
N ILE A 64 -8.87 -1.24 4.71
CA ILE A 64 -7.56 -0.65 4.38
C ILE A 64 -7.58 -0.08 2.96
N MET A 65 -8.14 -0.80 1.98
CA MET A 65 -8.28 -0.32 0.60
C MET A 65 -9.16 0.94 0.54
N GLN A 66 -10.23 1.01 1.31
CA GLN A 66 -11.09 2.19 1.39
C GLN A 66 -10.33 3.39 1.96
N GLU A 67 -9.53 3.19 3.00
CA GLU A 67 -8.72 4.25 3.61
C GLU A 67 -7.65 4.78 2.64
N ILE A 68 -6.91 3.90 1.95
CA ILE A 68 -5.89 4.35 0.98
C ILE A 68 -6.54 5.07 -0.21
N ARG A 69 -7.72 4.66 -0.66
CA ARG A 69 -8.47 5.39 -1.69
C ARG A 69 -8.85 6.80 -1.21
N ALA A 70 -9.26 6.95 0.05
CA ALA A 70 -9.58 8.25 0.63
C ALA A 70 -8.33 9.15 0.75
N VAL A 71 -7.20 8.60 1.18
CA VAL A 71 -5.90 9.28 1.21
C VAL A 71 -5.49 9.73 -0.20
N ALA A 72 -5.59 8.83 -1.18
CA ALA A 72 -5.29 9.10 -2.57
C ALA A 72 -6.17 10.23 -3.15
N ALA A 73 -7.46 10.21 -2.86
CA ALA A 73 -8.38 11.27 -3.28
C ALA A 73 -8.05 12.64 -2.67
N LYS A 74 -7.66 12.69 -1.38
CA LYS A 74 -7.17 13.91 -0.73
C LYS A 74 -5.88 14.41 -1.41
N ALA A 75 -4.95 13.51 -1.70
CA ALA A 75 -3.69 13.84 -2.37
C ALA A 75 -3.90 14.36 -3.79
N VAL A 76 -4.82 13.78 -4.55
CA VAL A 76 -5.23 14.27 -5.89
C VAL A 76 -5.75 15.70 -5.79
N LYS A 77 -6.71 15.98 -4.90
CA LYS A 77 -7.25 17.34 -4.70
C LYS A 77 -6.13 18.34 -4.38
N LYS A 78 -5.18 17.97 -3.52
CA LYS A 78 -4.04 18.82 -3.18
C LYS A 78 -3.14 19.08 -4.38
N SER A 79 -2.85 18.03 -5.17
CA SER A 79 -2.02 18.15 -6.38
C SER A 79 -2.66 19.05 -7.42
N LEU A 80 -3.96 18.91 -7.65
CA LEU A 80 -4.70 19.72 -8.60
C LEU A 80 -4.71 21.21 -8.18
N ARG A 81 -4.94 21.49 -6.90
CA ARG A 81 -4.84 22.88 -6.38
C ARG A 81 -3.44 23.48 -6.57
N GLN A 82 -2.38 22.71 -6.35
CA GLN A 82 -1.02 23.18 -6.58
C GLN A 82 -0.77 23.54 -8.05
N ILE A 83 -1.24 22.68 -8.98
CA ILE A 83 -1.11 22.94 -10.42
C ILE A 83 -1.93 24.18 -10.81
N GLU A 84 -3.16 24.27 -10.35
CA GLU A 84 -4.05 25.40 -10.63
C GLU A 84 -3.45 26.74 -10.13
N ASN A 85 -2.97 26.78 -8.89
CA ASN A 85 -2.32 27.96 -8.33
C ASN A 85 -1.08 28.36 -9.14
N SER A 86 -0.22 27.41 -9.49
CA SER A 86 0.96 27.67 -10.31
C SER A 86 0.59 28.18 -11.68
N SER A 87 -0.43 27.59 -12.33
CA SER A 87 -0.92 28.04 -13.63
C SER A 87 -1.49 29.46 -13.57
N THR A 88 -2.29 29.75 -12.55
CA THR A 88 -2.86 31.09 -12.34
C THR A 88 -1.76 32.14 -12.14
N THR A 89 -0.72 31.81 -11.36
CA THR A 89 0.41 32.71 -11.13
C THR A 89 1.15 33.01 -12.46
N LEU A 90 1.45 31.96 -13.27
CA LEU A 90 2.13 32.11 -14.55
C LEU A 90 1.31 32.93 -15.55
N LEU A 91 0.00 32.74 -15.59
CA LEU A 91 -0.93 33.53 -16.41
C LEU A 91 -0.91 35.00 -15.98
N GLY A 92 -0.95 35.27 -14.67
CA GLY A 92 -0.88 36.64 -14.12
C GLY A 92 0.44 37.36 -14.40
N MET A 93 1.52 36.59 -14.58
CA MET A 93 2.84 37.13 -14.97
C MET A 93 3.02 37.27 -16.50
N GLY A 94 2.04 36.87 -17.28
CA GLY A 94 2.12 36.93 -18.74
C GLY A 94 2.97 35.83 -19.41
N TYR A 95 3.38 34.81 -18.64
CA TYR A 95 4.18 33.69 -19.18
C TYR A 95 3.39 32.60 -19.89
N ALA A 96 2.05 32.65 -19.81
CA ALA A 96 1.18 31.71 -20.51
C ALA A 96 -0.06 32.43 -21.01
N ASN A 97 -0.65 31.91 -22.08
CA ASN A 97 -1.90 32.41 -22.65
C ASN A 97 -3.00 31.37 -22.49
N GLY A 98 -4.24 31.84 -22.22
CA GLY A 98 -5.41 30.98 -22.12
C GLY A 98 -5.79 30.65 -20.66
N ALA A 99 -6.77 29.75 -20.48
CA ALA A 99 -7.24 29.31 -19.18
C ALA A 99 -6.37 28.19 -18.63
N ALA A 100 -6.23 28.12 -17.31
CA ALA A 100 -5.59 26.99 -16.65
C ALA A 100 -6.31 25.67 -17.00
N PRO A 101 -5.58 24.62 -17.39
CA PRO A 101 -6.21 23.35 -17.78
C PRO A 101 -6.92 22.72 -16.59
N LYS A 102 -8.15 22.27 -16.82
CA LYS A 102 -8.93 21.52 -15.83
C LYS A 102 -8.59 20.03 -15.93
N TRP A 103 -7.79 19.56 -15.01
CA TRP A 103 -7.40 18.16 -14.93
C TRP A 103 -8.41 17.32 -14.14
N ARG A 104 -8.70 16.13 -14.63
CA ARG A 104 -9.38 15.08 -13.88
C ARG A 104 -8.40 13.93 -13.65
N VAL A 105 -8.21 13.56 -12.39
CA VAL A 105 -7.32 12.47 -11.99
C VAL A 105 -8.16 11.43 -11.24
N PRO A 106 -8.61 10.35 -11.89
CA PRO A 106 -9.32 9.28 -11.22
C PRO A 106 -8.39 8.52 -10.26
N VAL A 107 -8.98 8.06 -9.16
CA VAL A 107 -8.37 7.06 -8.27
C VAL A 107 -9.08 5.75 -8.53
N ILE A 108 -8.37 4.78 -9.08
CA ILE A 108 -8.90 3.48 -9.48
C ILE A 108 -8.19 2.35 -8.73
N SER A 109 -8.86 1.21 -8.61
CA SER A 109 -8.26 0.00 -8.06
C SER A 109 -7.57 -0.83 -9.14
N ILE A 110 -6.78 -1.81 -8.71
CA ILE A 110 -6.16 -2.77 -9.64
C ILE A 110 -7.20 -3.58 -10.39
N GLU A 111 -8.33 -3.92 -9.74
CA GLU A 111 -9.42 -4.67 -10.36
C GLU A 111 -10.06 -3.87 -11.49
N GLU A 112 -10.30 -2.57 -11.27
CA GLU A 112 -10.83 -1.66 -12.30
C GLU A 112 -9.86 -1.57 -13.48
N LEU A 113 -8.56 -1.45 -13.22
CA LEU A 113 -7.52 -1.39 -14.26
C LEU A 113 -7.43 -2.71 -15.05
N THR A 114 -7.43 -3.84 -14.33
CA THR A 114 -7.38 -5.20 -14.93
C THR A 114 -8.59 -5.45 -15.81
N LYS A 115 -9.79 -5.07 -15.35
CA LYS A 115 -11.01 -5.21 -16.14
C LYS A 115 -10.92 -4.49 -17.49
N GLU A 116 -10.36 -3.30 -17.52
CA GLU A 116 -10.17 -2.56 -18.77
C GLU A 116 -9.11 -3.23 -19.68
N ALA A 117 -8.04 -3.76 -19.11
CA ALA A 117 -7.03 -4.51 -19.86
C ALA A 117 -7.62 -5.80 -20.48
N VAL A 118 -8.38 -6.56 -19.71
CA VAL A 118 -9.07 -7.77 -20.18
C VAL A 118 -10.08 -7.43 -21.26
N ARG A 119 -10.90 -6.38 -21.05
CA ARG A 119 -11.87 -5.93 -22.07
C ARG A 119 -11.19 -5.61 -23.39
N ARG A 120 -10.02 -4.99 -23.36
CA ARG A 120 -9.29 -4.60 -24.58
C ARG A 120 -8.59 -5.78 -25.25
N LEU A 121 -8.05 -6.71 -24.47
CA LEU A 121 -7.35 -7.89 -24.98
C LEU A 121 -8.28 -9.05 -25.35
N GLY A 122 -9.52 -9.03 -24.86
CA GLY A 122 -10.53 -10.05 -25.13
C GLY A 122 -10.59 -11.19 -24.13
N SER A 123 -9.53 -11.44 -23.35
CA SER A 123 -9.53 -12.49 -22.32
C SER A 123 -8.50 -12.23 -21.21
N GLU A 124 -8.68 -12.91 -20.06
CA GLU A 124 -7.72 -12.91 -18.95
C GLU A 124 -6.44 -13.64 -19.32
N GLU A 125 -6.54 -14.70 -20.13
CA GLU A 125 -5.41 -15.50 -20.60
C GLU A 125 -4.45 -14.63 -21.42
N ALA A 126 -4.99 -13.82 -22.34
CA ALA A 126 -4.19 -12.89 -23.15
C ALA A 126 -3.44 -11.87 -22.28
N LEU A 127 -4.09 -11.35 -21.24
CA LEU A 127 -3.42 -10.46 -20.29
C LEU A 127 -2.33 -11.19 -19.49
N ARG A 128 -2.61 -12.40 -19.02
CA ARG A 128 -1.64 -13.24 -18.30
C ARG A 128 -0.42 -13.53 -19.13
N GLU A 129 -0.59 -13.85 -20.41
CA GLU A 129 0.53 -14.05 -21.34
C GLU A 129 1.40 -12.80 -21.46
N LYS A 130 0.80 -11.61 -21.60
CA LYS A 130 1.55 -10.34 -21.66
C LYS A 130 2.38 -10.11 -20.39
N ILE A 131 1.78 -10.31 -19.23
CA ILE A 131 2.48 -10.17 -17.94
C ILE A 131 3.61 -11.20 -17.85
N THR A 132 3.37 -12.48 -18.18
CA THR A 132 4.37 -13.54 -18.12
C THR A 132 5.55 -13.25 -19.05
N GLN A 133 5.29 -12.76 -20.26
CA GLN A 133 6.35 -12.35 -21.19
C GLN A 133 7.18 -11.19 -20.65
N ALA A 134 6.56 -10.19 -20.02
CA ALA A 134 7.27 -9.06 -19.42
C ALA A 134 8.14 -9.51 -18.25
N LEU A 135 7.59 -10.36 -17.36
CA LEU A 135 8.32 -10.93 -16.23
C LEU A 135 9.51 -11.78 -16.68
N GLY A 136 9.33 -12.61 -17.73
CA GLY A 136 10.41 -13.45 -18.28
C GLY A 136 11.57 -12.68 -18.92
N ARG A 137 11.35 -11.43 -19.33
CA ARG A 137 12.41 -10.52 -19.84
C ARG A 137 13.09 -9.73 -18.72
N SER A 138 12.51 -9.69 -17.53
CA SER A 138 13.03 -8.93 -16.41
C SER A 138 14.18 -9.67 -15.72
N LYS A 139 15.16 -8.91 -15.26
CA LYS A 139 16.22 -9.38 -14.36
C LYS A 139 15.88 -9.16 -12.87
N LYS A 140 14.71 -8.61 -12.59
CA LYS A 140 14.26 -8.34 -11.23
C LYS A 140 13.85 -9.64 -10.54
N THR A 141 14.15 -9.77 -9.25
CA THR A 141 13.85 -10.95 -8.43
C THR A 141 13.00 -10.62 -7.20
N ASP A 142 12.99 -9.35 -6.78
CA ASP A 142 12.15 -8.91 -5.67
C ASP A 142 10.68 -8.93 -6.07
N LEU A 143 9.83 -9.50 -5.20
CA LEU A 143 8.40 -9.67 -5.46
C LEU A 143 7.66 -8.34 -5.68
N ARG A 144 8.08 -7.27 -5.00
CA ARG A 144 7.48 -5.94 -5.17
C ARG A 144 7.82 -5.37 -6.54
N ASP A 145 9.06 -5.53 -6.98
CA ASP A 145 9.49 -5.11 -8.30
C ASP A 145 8.74 -5.85 -9.41
N LEU A 146 8.56 -7.15 -9.25
CA LEU A 146 7.80 -7.98 -10.20
C LEU A 146 6.32 -7.58 -10.21
N ALA A 147 5.74 -7.26 -9.05
CA ALA A 147 4.37 -6.77 -8.96
C ALA A 147 4.22 -5.39 -9.63
N VAL A 148 5.17 -4.47 -9.43
CA VAL A 148 5.19 -3.18 -10.11
C VAL A 148 5.30 -3.34 -11.63
N LEU A 149 6.15 -4.26 -12.10
CA LEU A 149 6.24 -4.58 -13.53
C LEU A 149 4.93 -5.13 -14.08
N SER A 150 4.28 -6.03 -13.34
CA SER A 150 2.95 -6.55 -13.71
C SER A 150 1.91 -5.43 -13.82
N LEU A 151 1.90 -4.49 -12.86
CA LEU A 151 1.03 -3.31 -12.90
C LEU A 151 1.29 -2.43 -14.13
N GLN A 152 2.55 -2.25 -14.51
CA GLN A 152 2.90 -1.51 -15.72
C GLN A 152 2.34 -2.19 -16.97
N GLU A 153 2.44 -3.50 -17.06
CA GLU A 153 1.88 -4.27 -18.18
C GLU A 153 0.34 -4.21 -18.23
N ILE A 154 -0.32 -4.33 -17.08
CA ILE A 154 -1.78 -4.17 -17.00
C ILE A 154 -2.18 -2.77 -17.49
N HIS A 155 -1.50 -1.72 -17.01
CA HIS A 155 -1.78 -0.35 -17.45
C HIS A 155 -1.55 -0.14 -18.94
N LEU A 156 -0.44 -0.64 -19.50
CA LEU A 156 -0.17 -0.56 -20.94
C LEU A 156 -1.27 -1.22 -21.77
N ASN A 157 -1.76 -2.36 -21.32
CA ASN A 157 -2.77 -3.12 -22.02
C ASN A 157 -4.20 -2.64 -21.74
N SER A 158 -4.44 -1.82 -20.72
CA SER A 158 -5.76 -1.25 -20.44
C SER A 158 -6.19 -0.19 -21.47
N GLY A 159 -5.22 0.47 -22.11
CA GLY A 159 -5.48 1.58 -23.01
C GLY A 159 -5.96 2.86 -22.33
N LEU A 160 -6.00 2.86 -21.00
CA LEU A 160 -6.32 4.06 -20.24
C LEU A 160 -5.18 5.07 -20.36
N GLY A 161 -5.51 6.29 -20.72
CA GLY A 161 -4.57 7.41 -20.87
C GLY A 161 -4.85 8.51 -19.85
N GLY A 162 -3.90 9.45 -19.78
CA GLY A 162 -4.02 10.62 -18.91
C GLY A 162 -3.52 10.35 -17.48
N PRO A 163 -3.55 11.39 -16.63
CA PRO A 163 -3.12 11.24 -15.25
C PRO A 163 -4.15 10.43 -14.45
N MET A 164 -3.70 9.39 -13.77
CA MET A 164 -4.52 8.57 -12.87
C MET A 164 -3.67 8.13 -11.67
N LEU A 165 -4.34 7.68 -10.61
CA LEU A 165 -3.73 7.06 -9.46
C LEU A 165 -4.34 5.67 -9.28
N VAL A 166 -3.48 4.64 -9.34
CA VAL A 166 -3.89 3.24 -9.13
C VAL A 166 -3.52 2.85 -7.71
N VAL A 167 -4.46 2.28 -6.98
CA VAL A 167 -4.24 1.74 -5.63
C VAL A 167 -4.30 0.22 -5.66
N VAL A 168 -3.36 -0.42 -4.95
CA VAL A 168 -3.18 -1.87 -5.00
C VAL A 168 -2.47 -2.37 -3.75
N PHE A 169 -2.75 -3.60 -3.34
CA PHE A 169 -1.90 -4.33 -2.41
C PHE A 169 -0.70 -4.92 -3.16
N LEU A 170 0.48 -4.79 -2.57
CA LEU A 170 1.70 -5.44 -3.04
C LEU A 170 2.10 -6.57 -2.08
N PRO A 171 2.66 -7.68 -2.59
CA PRO A 171 3.23 -8.70 -1.73
C PRO A 171 4.48 -8.18 -0.98
N PRO A 172 4.86 -8.82 0.15
CA PRO A 172 4.14 -9.91 0.80
C PRO A 172 3.01 -9.42 1.72
N TYR A 173 1.99 -10.27 1.92
CA TYR A 173 0.96 -10.09 2.93
C TYR A 173 1.28 -10.95 4.15
N TYR A 174 1.23 -10.36 5.34
CA TYR A 174 1.42 -11.08 6.60
C TYR A 174 0.14 -10.97 7.44
N PRO A 175 -0.54 -12.10 7.73
CA PRO A 175 -1.73 -12.08 8.57
C PRO A 175 -1.43 -11.53 9.97
N ALA A 176 -2.32 -10.71 10.52
CA ALA A 176 -2.22 -10.25 11.89
C ALA A 176 -2.29 -11.42 12.88
N ARG A 177 -1.55 -11.32 13.98
CA ARG A 177 -1.54 -12.30 15.07
C ARG A 177 -1.73 -11.60 16.40
N ASN A 178 -2.61 -12.16 17.20
CA ASN A 178 -2.84 -11.75 18.57
C ASN A 178 -3.00 -13.00 19.46
N ASN A 179 -2.97 -12.79 20.75
CA ASN A 179 -3.14 -13.85 21.75
C ASN A 179 -4.60 -14.06 22.18
N ASP A 180 -5.55 -13.35 21.58
CA ASP A 180 -6.96 -13.41 21.91
C ASP A 180 -7.68 -14.50 21.09
N SER A 181 -7.26 -15.75 21.26
CA SER A 181 -7.90 -16.90 20.63
C SER A 181 -8.72 -17.68 21.66
N PRO A 182 -9.95 -18.08 21.34
CA PRO A 182 -10.75 -18.95 22.22
C PRO A 182 -10.25 -20.41 22.23
N ASP A 183 -9.20 -20.75 21.51
CA ASP A 183 -8.62 -22.09 21.47
C ASP A 183 -7.99 -22.43 22.85
N PRO A 184 -8.37 -23.53 23.51
CA PRO A 184 -7.81 -23.93 24.81
C PRO A 184 -6.29 -24.09 24.84
N ARG A 185 -5.68 -24.38 23.68
CA ARG A 185 -4.23 -24.47 23.56
C ARG A 185 -3.55 -23.12 23.79
N PHE A 186 -4.17 -22.03 23.36
CA PHE A 186 -3.67 -20.66 23.63
C PHE A 186 -3.77 -20.34 25.11
N GLU A 187 -4.84 -20.72 25.79
CA GLU A 187 -4.96 -20.52 27.24
C GLU A 187 -3.86 -21.24 28.00
N ALA A 188 -3.54 -22.49 27.64
CA ALA A 188 -2.47 -23.25 28.25
C ALA A 188 -1.09 -22.58 28.05
N VAL A 189 -0.81 -22.09 26.84
CA VAL A 189 0.43 -21.36 26.53
C VAL A 189 0.49 -20.04 27.31
N ASN A 190 -0.58 -19.26 27.33
CA ASN A 190 -0.64 -18.00 28.07
C ASN A 190 -0.45 -18.22 29.58
N LYS A 191 -1.04 -19.27 30.14
CA LYS A 191 -0.84 -19.64 31.54
C LYS A 191 0.62 -19.99 31.84
N ALA A 192 1.26 -20.78 31.00
CA ALA A 192 2.68 -21.13 31.14
C ALA A 192 3.58 -19.87 31.02
N MET A 193 3.31 -19.01 30.06
CA MET A 193 4.02 -17.75 29.89
C MET A 193 3.92 -16.85 31.13
N ARG A 194 2.70 -16.67 31.67
CA ARG A 194 2.47 -15.86 32.88
C ARG A 194 3.17 -16.45 34.11
N ALA A 195 3.27 -17.77 34.21
CA ALA A 195 4.02 -18.40 35.26
C ALA A 195 5.53 -18.08 35.20
N VAL A 196 6.11 -18.14 33.99
CA VAL A 196 7.51 -17.75 33.76
C VAL A 196 7.76 -16.28 34.07
N ILE A 197 6.84 -15.39 33.65
CA ILE A 197 6.92 -13.96 33.96
C ILE A 197 6.88 -13.71 35.47
N ALA A 198 6.02 -14.40 36.20
CA ALA A 198 5.92 -14.30 37.65
C ALA A 198 7.20 -14.80 38.36
N GLU A 199 7.76 -15.91 37.89
CA GLU A 199 9.01 -16.47 38.39
C GLU A 199 10.19 -15.52 38.16
N ALA A 200 10.30 -14.95 36.95
CA ALA A 200 11.34 -13.96 36.60
C ALA A 200 11.31 -12.76 37.58
N LYS A 201 10.09 -12.27 37.87
CA LYS A 201 9.92 -11.19 38.84
C LYS A 201 10.28 -11.61 40.29
N GLY A 202 9.79 -12.77 40.72
CA GLY A 202 10.02 -13.25 42.11
C GLY A 202 11.45 -13.67 42.39
N THR A 203 12.10 -14.33 41.43
CA THR A 203 13.45 -14.92 41.63
C THR A 203 14.56 -13.99 41.18
N HIS A 204 14.33 -13.21 40.12
CA HIS A 204 15.40 -12.41 39.51
C HIS A 204 15.15 -10.90 39.57
N GLY A 205 14.01 -10.44 40.10
CA GLY A 205 13.65 -9.03 40.16
C GLY A 205 13.41 -8.40 38.78
N VAL A 206 13.22 -9.22 37.71
CA VAL A 206 13.03 -8.75 36.34
C VAL A 206 11.53 -8.54 36.10
N THR A 207 11.16 -7.34 35.67
CA THR A 207 9.81 -7.05 35.24
C THR A 207 9.69 -7.26 33.73
N ILE A 208 8.77 -8.16 33.33
CA ILE A 208 8.45 -8.44 31.94
C ILE A 208 6.97 -8.07 31.75
N GLU A 209 6.68 -7.21 30.78
CA GLU A 209 5.32 -6.83 30.43
C GLU A 209 4.77 -7.77 29.37
N GLU A 210 3.51 -8.22 29.59
CA GLU A 210 2.78 -9.01 28.60
C GLU A 210 2.17 -8.08 27.56
N CYS A 211 2.44 -8.36 26.29
CA CYS A 211 1.77 -7.68 25.17
C CYS A 211 0.90 -8.69 24.42
N SER A 212 -0.38 -8.42 24.33
CA SER A 212 -1.35 -9.29 23.63
C SER A 212 -1.23 -9.24 22.11
N LEU A 213 -0.53 -8.24 21.59
CA LEU A 213 -0.39 -7.97 20.17
C LEU A 213 1.07 -7.99 19.76
N PHE A 214 1.40 -8.77 18.75
CA PHE A 214 2.69 -8.66 18.05
C PHE A 214 2.62 -7.56 16.97
N ALA A 215 3.13 -6.38 17.31
CA ALA A 215 3.15 -5.22 16.41
C ALA A 215 4.36 -5.26 15.46
N GLY A 216 4.50 -6.35 14.70
CA GLY A 216 5.62 -6.54 13.78
C GLY A 216 5.26 -7.45 12.61
N ILE A 217 6.19 -7.55 11.66
CA ILE A 217 6.11 -8.48 10.53
C ILE A 217 6.95 -9.71 10.89
N CYS A 218 6.37 -10.90 10.77
CA CYS A 218 7.04 -12.16 11.08
C CYS A 218 6.55 -13.26 10.14
N ASP A 219 7.47 -14.06 9.60
CA ASP A 219 7.15 -15.21 8.75
C ASP A 219 6.27 -16.24 9.49
N LEU A 220 6.36 -16.30 10.81
CA LEU A 220 5.49 -17.12 11.65
C LEU A 220 4.01 -16.67 11.65
N SER A 221 3.70 -15.49 11.11
CA SER A 221 2.33 -15.01 10.95
C SER A 221 1.43 -15.97 10.17
N TYR A 222 1.98 -16.81 9.31
CA TYR A 222 1.24 -17.83 8.57
C TYR A 222 0.95 -19.10 9.37
N THR A 223 1.62 -19.31 10.51
CA THR A 223 1.44 -20.51 11.34
C THR A 223 0.03 -20.55 11.93
N GLY A 224 -0.76 -21.57 11.56
CA GLY A 224 -2.16 -21.73 11.98
C GLY A 224 -3.15 -20.72 11.39
N PHE A 225 -2.75 -19.95 10.36
CA PHE A 225 -3.67 -19.09 9.63
C PHE A 225 -4.69 -19.93 8.86
N GLN A 226 -5.98 -19.66 9.07
CA GLN A 226 -7.09 -20.39 8.43
C GLN A 226 -7.94 -19.48 7.52
N GLY A 227 -7.58 -18.22 7.41
CA GLY A 227 -8.25 -17.26 6.55
C GLY A 227 -7.81 -17.35 5.08
N ASP A 228 -8.58 -16.72 4.19
CA ASP A 228 -8.18 -16.50 2.81
C ASP A 228 -7.17 -15.34 2.74
N SER A 229 -6.04 -15.59 2.12
CA SER A 229 -5.00 -14.57 1.90
C SER A 229 -5.16 -13.82 0.56
N LYS A 230 -6.26 -14.12 -0.17
CA LYS A 230 -6.56 -13.51 -1.47
C LYS A 230 -7.25 -12.17 -1.33
#